data_1c6b671384fd33a6781670f9626d107c
#
_entry.id   1c6b671384fd33a6781670f9626d107c
#
_cell.length_a   1.000
_cell.length_b   1.000
_cell.length_c   1.000
_cell.angle_alpha   90.00
_cell.angle_beta   90.00
_cell.angle_gamma   90.00
#
_symmetry.space_group_name_H-M   'P 1'
#
loop_
_entity.id
_entity.type
_entity.pdbx_description
1 polymer ?
#
loop_
_entity_poly.entity_id
_entity_poly.type
_entity_poly.pdbx_seq_one_letter_code
_entity_poly.pdbx_strand_id
1 'polypeptide(L)'
;AAVLRQYLKETYPNLSDFELGELANSLLMSTAVPSLDNGSGTYFSVRRQGAGVANVYYAIVSGAYLSVEGSNRPKAEVGSSENGTYTYTATVHNLTDGAKTYSLDTAALVETITELNGSNYVANSEKRLSASEVNVTYTGLTDNKLTVAANGDATFTVTIQLTEAGKKYLDDNFPNGSYVEGFTFLTAEDD
;
A
#
# COMPACT_ATOMS: atom_id res chain seq x y z
N ALA A 1 20.53 -1.32 2.30
CA ALA A 1 20.59 0.12 2.06
C ALA A 1 21.86 0.55 1.32
N ALA A 2 23.10 0.19 1.81
CA ALA A 2 24.37 0.63 1.21
C ALA A 2 24.50 0.23 -0.28
N VAL A 3 24.22 -1.03 -0.61
CA VAL A 3 24.30 -1.55 -1.99
C VAL A 3 23.33 -0.81 -2.92
N LEU A 4 22.09 -0.60 -2.50
CA LEU A 4 21.12 0.16 -3.30
C LEU A 4 21.60 1.60 -3.52
N ARG A 5 22.10 2.25 -2.48
CA ARG A 5 22.59 3.64 -2.61
C ARG A 5 23.81 3.73 -3.53
N GLN A 6 24.71 2.75 -3.50
CA GLN A 6 25.84 2.69 -4.45
C GLN A 6 25.33 2.55 -5.90
N TYR A 7 24.43 1.61 -6.14
CA TYR A 7 23.81 1.41 -7.45
C TYR A 7 23.14 2.70 -7.95
N LEU A 8 22.35 3.37 -7.13
CA LEU A 8 21.67 4.61 -7.49
C LEU A 8 22.66 5.74 -7.79
N LYS A 9 23.75 5.84 -7.04
CA LYS A 9 24.80 6.84 -7.29
C LYS A 9 25.52 6.64 -8.62
N GLU A 10 25.73 5.39 -9.01
CA GLU A 10 26.32 5.04 -10.32
C GLU A 10 25.32 5.26 -11.46
N THR A 11 24.03 4.97 -11.23
CA THR A 11 22.97 5.10 -12.25
C THR A 11 22.53 6.56 -12.44
N TYR A 12 22.47 7.33 -11.35
CA TYR A 12 21.97 8.72 -11.31
C TYR A 12 23.02 9.67 -10.73
N PRO A 13 24.18 9.86 -11.41
CA PRO A 13 25.32 10.61 -10.86
C PRO A 13 25.04 12.10 -10.61
N ASN A 14 23.96 12.64 -11.18
CA ASN A 14 23.59 14.04 -11.05
C ASN A 14 22.69 14.32 -9.84
N LEU A 15 22.18 13.28 -9.17
CA LEU A 15 21.39 13.45 -7.95
C LEU A 15 22.29 13.73 -6.75
N SER A 16 21.84 14.64 -5.89
CA SER A 16 22.49 14.88 -4.59
C SER A 16 22.37 13.68 -3.66
N ASP A 17 23.20 13.64 -2.65
CA ASP A 17 23.14 12.58 -1.61
C ASP A 17 21.77 12.52 -0.90
N PHE A 18 21.06 13.65 -0.78
CA PHE A 18 19.72 13.71 -0.23
C PHE A 18 18.70 13.07 -1.17
N GLU A 19 18.68 13.46 -2.45
CA GLU A 19 17.78 12.90 -3.47
C GLU A 19 17.99 11.39 -3.67
N LEU A 20 19.26 10.93 -3.65
CA LEU A 20 19.57 9.51 -3.68
C LEU A 20 19.01 8.75 -2.45
N GLY A 21 19.00 9.40 -1.27
CA GLY A 21 18.40 8.87 -0.06
C GLY A 21 16.88 8.73 -0.16
N GLU A 22 16.21 9.76 -0.66
CA GLU A 22 14.74 9.76 -0.86
C GLU A 22 14.33 8.73 -1.92
N LEU A 23 15.05 8.66 -3.05
CA LEU A 23 14.81 7.66 -4.09
C LEU A 23 15.00 6.23 -3.56
N ALA A 24 16.07 5.98 -2.80
CA ALA A 24 16.31 4.67 -2.18
C ALA A 24 15.18 4.27 -1.23
N ASN A 25 14.69 5.21 -0.40
CA ASN A 25 13.58 4.97 0.50
C ASN A 25 12.28 4.65 -0.27
N SER A 26 11.97 5.44 -1.30
CA SER A 26 10.78 5.25 -2.12
C SER A 26 10.79 3.91 -2.85
N LEU A 27 11.92 3.52 -3.44
CA LEU A 27 12.10 2.22 -4.09
C LEU A 27 11.95 1.06 -3.09
N LEU A 28 12.61 1.13 -1.93
CA LEU A 28 12.52 0.09 -0.90
C LEU A 28 11.10 -0.08 -0.34
N MET A 29 10.40 1.03 -0.10
CA MET A 29 9.02 0.97 0.40
C MET A 29 8.05 0.49 -0.67
N SER A 30 8.20 0.93 -1.93
CA SER A 30 7.31 0.54 -3.04
C SER A 30 7.43 -0.93 -3.42
N THR A 31 8.61 -1.53 -3.17
CA THR A 31 8.89 -2.93 -3.53
C THR A 31 8.99 -3.85 -2.32
N ALA A 32 8.66 -3.35 -1.13
CA ALA A 32 8.59 -4.16 0.07
C ALA A 32 7.46 -5.19 -0.03
N VAL A 33 7.68 -6.36 0.55
CA VAL A 33 6.70 -7.46 0.55
C VAL A 33 6.05 -7.55 1.92
N PRO A 34 4.75 -7.26 2.04
CA PRO A 34 4.04 -7.42 3.30
C PRO A 34 4.08 -8.86 3.80
N SER A 35 4.37 -9.02 5.08
CA SER A 35 4.42 -10.32 5.74
C SER A 35 3.01 -10.82 6.05
N LEU A 36 2.78 -12.10 5.78
CA LEU A 36 1.56 -12.79 6.15
C LEU A 36 1.60 -13.24 7.61
N ASP A 37 0.48 -13.12 8.28
CA ASP A 37 0.20 -13.80 9.54
C ASP A 37 -0.42 -15.16 9.23
N ASN A 38 0.33 -16.22 9.44
CA ASN A 38 -0.12 -17.59 9.18
C ASN A 38 -1.32 -17.99 10.07
N GLY A 39 -1.52 -17.32 11.19
CA GLY A 39 -2.65 -17.59 12.09
C GLY A 39 -3.97 -17.05 11.55
N SER A 40 -3.97 -15.84 11.01
CA SER A 40 -5.16 -15.20 10.42
C SER A 40 -5.33 -15.46 8.94
N GLY A 41 -4.27 -15.90 8.24
CA GLY A 41 -4.27 -16.10 6.79
C GLY A 41 -4.27 -14.80 5.98
N THR A 42 -4.05 -13.65 6.63
CA THR A 42 -3.94 -12.35 5.98
C THR A 42 -2.63 -11.64 6.38
N TYR A 43 -2.47 -10.38 6.01
CA TYR A 43 -1.27 -9.61 6.34
C TYR A 43 -1.29 -9.13 7.79
N PHE A 44 -0.12 -9.01 8.41
CA PHE A 44 0.01 -8.20 9.62
C PHE A 44 -0.38 -6.75 9.33
N SER A 45 -0.85 -6.04 10.36
CA SER A 45 -1.25 -4.63 10.23
C SER A 45 -0.10 -3.74 9.72
N VAL A 46 -0.46 -2.70 8.96
CA VAL A 46 0.49 -1.68 8.49
C VAL A 46 1.21 -1.02 9.67
N ARG A 47 0.52 -0.80 10.78
CA ARG A 47 1.09 -0.24 12.02
C ARG A 47 2.21 -1.10 12.62
N ARG A 48 2.21 -2.42 12.35
CA ARG A 48 3.21 -3.38 12.88
C ARG A 48 4.39 -3.59 11.94
N GLN A 49 4.16 -3.58 10.64
CA GLN A 49 5.19 -3.94 9.66
C GLN A 49 5.57 -2.81 8.69
N GLY A 50 4.85 -1.68 8.69
CA GLY A 50 5.03 -0.65 7.67
C GLY A 50 4.69 -1.17 6.28
N ALA A 51 5.56 -0.93 5.30
CA ALA A 51 5.41 -1.44 3.94
C ALA A 51 5.70 -2.95 3.81
N GLY A 52 6.34 -3.57 4.80
CA GLY A 52 6.73 -4.97 4.79
C GLY A 52 8.24 -5.19 4.78
N VAL A 53 8.67 -6.36 4.33
CA VAL A 53 10.08 -6.74 4.24
C VAL A 53 10.72 -6.11 3.02
N ALA A 54 11.72 -5.26 3.25
CA ALA A 54 12.46 -4.60 2.19
C ALA A 54 13.33 -5.61 1.41
N ASN A 55 13.31 -5.51 0.08
CA ASN A 55 14.12 -6.33 -0.81
C ASN A 55 14.93 -5.44 -1.76
N VAL A 56 16.25 -5.42 -1.57
CA VAL A 56 17.16 -4.60 -2.38
C VAL A 56 17.16 -5.03 -3.85
N TYR A 57 17.03 -6.31 -4.13
CA TYR A 57 16.95 -6.80 -5.49
C TYR A 57 15.73 -6.24 -6.21
N TYR A 58 14.55 -6.35 -5.61
CA TYR A 58 13.33 -5.78 -6.19
C TYR A 58 13.40 -4.25 -6.31
N ALA A 59 14.00 -3.56 -5.36
CA ALA A 59 14.22 -2.11 -5.44
C ALA A 59 15.10 -1.69 -6.63
N ILE A 60 16.03 -2.55 -7.05
CA ILE A 60 16.89 -2.31 -8.23
C ILE A 60 16.17 -2.67 -9.53
N VAL A 61 15.54 -3.86 -9.60
CA VAL A 61 15.03 -4.38 -10.87
C VAL A 61 13.65 -3.84 -11.24
N SER A 62 12.85 -3.38 -10.27
CA SER A 62 11.52 -2.82 -10.57
C SER A 62 11.57 -1.62 -11.49
N GLY A 63 12.61 -0.78 -11.36
CA GLY A 63 12.76 0.44 -12.12
C GLY A 63 11.58 1.42 -11.99
N ALA A 64 10.78 1.28 -10.93
CA ALA A 64 9.64 2.15 -10.67
C ALA A 64 9.40 2.28 -9.16
N TYR A 65 8.82 3.40 -8.74
CA TYR A 65 8.42 3.64 -7.37
C TYR A 65 7.11 4.42 -7.30
N LEU A 66 6.52 4.45 -6.11
CA LEU A 66 5.27 5.14 -5.82
C LEU A 66 5.52 6.38 -4.94
N SER A 67 4.73 7.40 -5.15
CA SER A 67 4.50 8.47 -4.18
C SER A 67 3.00 8.64 -3.95
N VAL A 68 2.62 9.23 -2.83
CA VAL A 68 1.23 9.56 -2.50
C VAL A 68 1.09 11.07 -2.42
N GLU A 69 -0.02 11.62 -2.89
CA GLU A 69 -0.31 13.04 -2.85
C GLU A 69 -0.17 13.59 -1.42
N GLY A 70 0.54 14.70 -1.27
CA GLY A 70 0.87 15.27 0.05
C GLY A 70 2.02 14.58 0.79
N SER A 71 2.62 13.53 0.19
CA SER A 71 3.78 12.83 0.74
C SER A 71 4.72 12.39 -0.39
N ASN A 72 6.04 12.48 -0.17
CA ASN A 72 7.03 11.95 -1.11
C ASN A 72 7.24 10.43 -0.96
N ARG A 73 6.41 9.74 -0.18
CA ARG A 73 6.55 8.31 0.14
C ARG A 73 5.31 7.55 -0.28
N PRO A 74 5.43 6.24 -0.54
CA PRO A 74 4.29 5.37 -0.84
C PRO A 74 3.50 5.02 0.44
N LYS A 75 3.06 6.04 1.18
CA LYS A 75 2.29 5.94 2.42
C LYS A 75 1.15 6.93 2.39
N ALA A 76 -0.09 6.45 2.41
CA ALA A 76 -1.28 7.27 2.57
C ALA A 76 -1.72 7.30 4.03
N GLU A 77 -1.96 8.51 4.55
CA GLU A 77 -2.60 8.74 5.84
C GLU A 77 -3.92 9.46 5.57
N VAL A 78 -5.00 8.69 5.51
CA VAL A 78 -6.32 9.18 5.06
C VAL A 78 -7.19 9.75 6.18
N GLY A 79 -6.70 9.74 7.42
CA GLY A 79 -7.41 10.27 8.58
C GLY A 79 -8.63 9.44 8.99
N SER A 80 -9.56 10.07 9.73
CA SER A 80 -10.82 9.47 10.14
C SER A 80 -11.93 9.79 9.15
N SER A 81 -12.91 8.89 9.04
CA SER A 81 -14.09 9.06 8.17
C SER A 81 -15.37 8.70 8.93
N GLU A 82 -16.29 9.64 9.02
CA GLU A 82 -17.62 9.43 9.64
C GLU A 82 -18.52 8.54 8.78
N ASN A 83 -18.34 8.56 7.47
CA ASN A 83 -19.17 7.78 6.53
C ASN A 83 -18.49 6.48 6.07
N GLY A 84 -17.28 6.18 6.57
CA GLY A 84 -16.53 4.98 6.19
C GLY A 84 -15.95 5.01 4.78
N THR A 85 -15.74 6.21 4.21
CA THR A 85 -15.13 6.39 2.88
C THR A 85 -13.75 7.00 3.03
N TYR A 86 -12.75 6.36 2.43
CA TYR A 86 -11.35 6.78 2.46
C TYR A 86 -10.83 6.87 1.02
N THR A 87 -10.16 7.97 0.70
CA THR A 87 -9.65 8.20 -0.66
C THR A 87 -8.24 8.73 -0.59
N TYR A 88 -7.37 8.26 -1.47
CA TYR A 88 -6.04 8.80 -1.68
C TYR A 88 -5.62 8.67 -3.15
N THR A 89 -4.74 9.56 -3.55
CA THR A 89 -4.16 9.59 -4.88
C THR A 89 -2.69 9.23 -4.81
N ALA A 90 -2.26 8.33 -5.68
CA ALA A 90 -0.87 7.91 -5.79
C ALA A 90 -0.36 8.05 -7.23
N THR A 91 0.94 8.23 -7.36
CA THR A 91 1.64 8.34 -8.64
C THR A 91 2.69 7.24 -8.73
N VAL A 92 2.71 6.53 -9.84
CA VAL A 92 3.81 5.64 -10.22
C VAL A 92 4.80 6.44 -11.05
N HIS A 93 6.06 6.40 -10.66
CA HIS A 93 7.19 6.98 -11.36
C HIS A 93 7.99 5.86 -12.04
N ASN A 94 7.97 5.82 -13.36
CA ASN A 94 8.70 4.83 -14.15
C ASN A 94 10.08 5.40 -14.53
N LEU A 95 11.14 4.76 -14.05
CA LEU A 95 12.53 5.16 -14.27
C LEU A 95 13.17 4.41 -15.46
N THR A 96 12.40 3.64 -16.21
CA THR A 96 12.90 2.80 -17.31
C THR A 96 12.55 3.38 -18.68
N ASP A 97 13.30 2.98 -19.71
CA ASP A 97 13.07 3.38 -21.10
C ASP A 97 11.89 2.63 -21.77
N GLY A 98 11.28 1.70 -21.08
CA GLY A 98 10.07 0.97 -21.51
C GLY A 98 8.83 1.42 -20.77
N ALA A 99 7.67 1.41 -21.43
CA ALA A 99 6.40 1.58 -20.74
C ALA A 99 6.12 0.37 -19.82
N LYS A 100 5.44 0.60 -18.70
CA LYS A 100 5.04 -0.43 -17.75
C LYS A 100 3.53 -0.43 -17.57
N THR A 101 2.94 -1.60 -17.45
CA THR A 101 1.49 -1.76 -17.23
C THR A 101 1.26 -2.57 -15.97
N TYR A 102 0.32 -2.12 -15.14
CA TYR A 102 0.03 -2.71 -13.85
C TYR A 102 -1.45 -3.03 -13.70
N SER A 103 -1.76 -4.16 -13.10
CA SER A 103 -3.03 -4.43 -12.47
C SER A 103 -2.99 -4.03 -10.99
N LEU A 104 -4.13 -3.61 -10.43
CA LEU A 104 -4.25 -3.14 -9.05
C LEU A 104 -5.13 -4.07 -8.22
N ASP A 105 -4.71 -4.35 -6.99
CA ASP A 105 -5.53 -4.99 -5.94
C ASP A 105 -5.32 -4.26 -4.61
N THR A 106 -6.37 -4.16 -3.79
CA THR A 106 -6.28 -3.55 -2.46
C THR A 106 -6.79 -4.52 -1.40
N ALA A 107 -5.94 -4.80 -0.43
CA ALA A 107 -6.31 -5.52 0.78
C ALA A 107 -6.66 -4.51 1.88
N ALA A 108 -7.94 -4.28 2.12
CA ALA A 108 -8.41 -3.50 3.26
C ALA A 108 -8.46 -4.41 4.50
N LEU A 109 -7.82 -3.99 5.57
CA LEU A 109 -7.65 -4.73 6.81
C LEU A 109 -8.31 -3.99 7.97
N VAL A 110 -8.86 -4.73 8.89
CA VAL A 110 -9.38 -4.22 10.17
C VAL A 110 -8.95 -5.15 11.29
N GLU A 111 -8.97 -4.64 12.51
CA GLU A 111 -8.69 -5.41 13.72
C GLU A 111 -9.69 -6.54 13.91
N THR A 112 -9.30 -7.55 14.68
CA THR A 112 -10.20 -8.62 15.16
C THR A 112 -10.31 -8.56 16.68
N ILE A 113 -11.28 -9.28 17.20
CA ILE A 113 -11.45 -9.45 18.65
C ILE A 113 -11.13 -10.89 19.06
N THR A 114 -10.70 -11.05 20.28
CA THR A 114 -10.60 -12.34 20.97
C THR A 114 -11.34 -12.26 22.30
N GLU A 115 -12.03 -13.33 22.67
CA GLU A 115 -12.66 -13.44 23.98
C GLU A 115 -11.69 -14.10 24.96
N LEU A 116 -11.55 -13.51 26.14
CA LEU A 116 -10.82 -14.08 27.24
C LEU A 116 -11.60 -13.84 28.53
N ASN A 117 -11.97 -14.91 29.24
CA ASN A 117 -12.71 -14.89 30.50
C ASN A 117 -14.01 -14.06 30.42
N GLY A 118 -14.77 -14.18 29.32
CA GLY A 118 -16.03 -13.48 29.10
C GLY A 118 -15.91 -12.00 28.74
N SER A 119 -14.70 -11.53 28.47
CA SER A 119 -14.44 -10.16 28.00
C SER A 119 -13.79 -10.16 26.62
N ASN A 120 -14.19 -9.21 25.79
CA ASN A 120 -13.62 -9.02 24.46
C ASN A 120 -12.41 -8.09 24.49
N TYR A 121 -11.35 -8.48 23.81
CA TYR A 121 -10.13 -7.72 23.64
C TYR A 121 -9.78 -7.63 22.15
N VAL A 122 -9.15 -6.53 21.74
CA VAL A 122 -8.57 -6.43 20.40
C VAL A 122 -7.48 -7.49 20.25
N ALA A 123 -7.65 -8.36 19.28
CA ALA A 123 -6.70 -9.43 19.02
C ALA A 123 -5.43 -8.90 18.33
N ASN A 124 -4.36 -9.65 18.44
CA ASN A 124 -3.10 -9.36 17.76
C ASN A 124 -3.08 -9.94 16.33
N SER A 125 -4.18 -9.84 15.62
CA SER A 125 -4.39 -10.32 14.26
C SER A 125 -5.33 -9.39 13.50
N GLU A 126 -5.27 -9.46 12.19
CA GLU A 126 -6.10 -8.65 11.30
C GLU A 126 -7.10 -9.54 10.55
N LYS A 127 -8.19 -8.92 10.11
CA LYS A 127 -9.16 -9.48 9.17
C LYS A 127 -9.09 -8.68 7.88
N ARG A 128 -8.95 -9.37 6.74
CA ARG A 128 -9.19 -8.75 5.43
C ARG A 128 -10.70 -8.63 5.23
N LEU A 129 -11.16 -7.43 4.93
CA LEU A 129 -12.56 -7.19 4.59
C LEU A 129 -12.91 -7.87 3.25
N SER A 130 -14.06 -8.52 3.23
CA SER A 130 -14.60 -9.17 2.03
C SER A 130 -15.29 -8.16 1.11
N ALA A 131 -15.59 -8.58 -0.12
CA ALA A 131 -16.35 -7.75 -1.08
C ALA A 131 -17.78 -7.41 -0.60
N SER A 132 -18.32 -8.10 0.40
CA SER A 132 -19.59 -7.72 1.03
C SER A 132 -19.44 -6.64 2.10
N GLU A 133 -18.22 -6.40 2.60
CA GLU A 133 -17.91 -5.46 3.69
C GLU A 133 -17.23 -4.18 3.21
N VAL A 134 -16.58 -4.22 2.05
CA VAL A 134 -15.88 -3.07 1.47
C VAL A 134 -16.00 -3.04 -0.03
N ASN A 135 -16.23 -1.88 -0.58
CA ASN A 135 -16.09 -1.58 -2.01
C ASN A 135 -14.77 -0.85 -2.23
N VAL A 136 -13.96 -1.34 -3.14
CA VAL A 136 -12.74 -0.66 -3.59
C VAL A 136 -12.92 -0.27 -5.05
N THR A 137 -12.69 0.99 -5.35
CA THR A 137 -12.74 1.50 -6.72
C THR A 137 -11.47 2.27 -7.05
N TYR A 138 -11.11 2.22 -8.33
CA TYR A 138 -9.93 2.90 -8.86
C TYR A 138 -10.35 3.84 -9.98
N THR A 139 -9.72 5.01 -10.05
CA THR A 139 -9.80 5.93 -11.20
C THR A 139 -8.40 6.23 -11.73
N GLY A 140 -8.28 6.73 -12.95
CA GLY A 140 -7.00 6.93 -13.64
C GLY A 140 -6.53 5.68 -14.40
N LEU A 141 -7.36 4.64 -14.49
CA LEU A 141 -7.08 3.40 -15.22
C LEU A 141 -7.75 3.39 -16.60
N THR A 142 -7.16 2.68 -17.54
CA THR A 142 -7.76 2.30 -18.83
C THR A 142 -7.87 0.79 -18.87
N ASP A 143 -9.06 0.24 -19.16
CA ASP A 143 -9.33 -1.21 -19.16
C ASP A 143 -8.89 -1.92 -17.86
N ASN A 144 -9.14 -1.27 -16.72
CA ASN A 144 -8.72 -1.71 -15.37
C ASN A 144 -7.20 -1.84 -15.18
N LYS A 145 -6.40 -1.18 -16.00
CA LYS A 145 -4.94 -1.18 -15.95
C LYS A 145 -4.37 0.22 -15.87
N LEU A 146 -3.26 0.37 -15.17
CA LEU A 146 -2.47 1.58 -15.13
C LEU A 146 -1.27 1.42 -16.05
N THR A 147 -1.21 2.19 -17.12
CA THR A 147 -0.05 2.22 -18.02
C THR A 147 0.77 3.48 -17.76
N VAL A 148 2.06 3.29 -17.53
CA VAL A 148 3.03 4.36 -17.26
C VAL A 148 4.01 4.40 -18.41
N ALA A 149 4.11 5.54 -19.09
CA ALA A 149 5.07 5.72 -20.20
C ALA A 149 6.54 5.54 -19.73
N ALA A 150 7.42 5.26 -20.67
CA ALA A 150 8.87 5.26 -20.43
C ALA A 150 9.32 6.59 -19.83
N ASN A 151 10.14 6.55 -18.77
CA ASN A 151 10.63 7.73 -18.03
C ASN A 151 9.51 8.73 -17.66
N GLY A 152 8.30 8.23 -17.41
CA GLY A 152 7.10 9.03 -17.18
C GLY A 152 6.39 8.67 -15.88
N ASP A 153 5.31 9.40 -15.64
CA ASP A 153 4.47 9.27 -14.45
C ASP A 153 3.04 8.92 -14.85
N ALA A 154 2.36 8.14 -14.00
CA ALA A 154 0.92 7.94 -14.10
C ALA A 154 0.28 7.96 -12.72
N THR A 155 -0.84 8.66 -12.63
CA THR A 155 -1.55 8.88 -11.37
C THR A 155 -2.85 8.08 -11.35
N PHE A 156 -3.16 7.50 -10.21
CA PHE A 156 -4.43 6.82 -9.96
C PHE A 156 -4.97 7.20 -8.58
N THR A 157 -6.28 7.10 -8.43
CA THR A 157 -6.93 7.33 -7.14
C THR A 157 -7.61 6.04 -6.68
N VAL A 158 -7.43 5.72 -5.42
CA VAL A 158 -8.09 4.60 -4.73
C VAL A 158 -9.17 5.16 -3.82
N THR A 159 -10.39 4.65 -3.94
CA THR A 159 -11.46 4.90 -2.99
C THR A 159 -11.86 3.59 -2.33
N ILE A 160 -11.80 3.56 -1.00
CA ILE A 160 -12.17 2.44 -0.14
C ILE A 160 -13.43 2.88 0.60
N GLN A 161 -14.54 2.19 0.38
CA GLN A 161 -15.82 2.51 1.00
C GLN A 161 -16.35 1.30 1.76
N LEU A 162 -16.49 1.44 3.08
CA LEU A 162 -17.16 0.43 3.90
C LEU A 162 -18.64 0.34 3.51
N THR A 163 -19.12 -0.87 3.31
CA THR A 163 -20.55 -1.14 3.17
C THR A 163 -21.23 -1.08 4.54
N GLU A 164 -22.57 -1.15 4.56
CA GLU A 164 -23.30 -1.26 5.82
C GLU A 164 -22.87 -2.49 6.65
N ALA A 165 -22.51 -3.60 5.98
CA ALA A 165 -21.98 -4.79 6.66
C ALA A 165 -20.61 -4.55 7.28
N GLY A 166 -19.71 -3.84 6.58
CA GLY A 166 -18.40 -3.47 7.10
C GLY A 166 -18.51 -2.50 8.28
N LYS A 167 -19.34 -1.47 8.18
CA LYS A 167 -19.61 -0.53 9.27
C LYS A 167 -20.18 -1.25 10.48
N LYS A 168 -21.20 -2.09 10.28
CA LYS A 168 -21.80 -2.88 11.35
C LYS A 168 -20.79 -3.77 12.06
N TYR A 169 -19.87 -4.40 11.33
CA TYR A 169 -18.82 -5.19 11.96
C TYR A 169 -17.95 -4.33 12.90
N LEU A 170 -17.58 -3.13 12.48
CA LEU A 170 -16.77 -2.22 13.31
C LEU A 170 -17.57 -1.71 14.52
N ASP A 171 -18.80 -1.28 14.33
CA ASP A 171 -19.66 -0.74 15.39
C ASP A 171 -19.96 -1.81 16.46
N ASP A 172 -20.25 -3.05 16.05
CA ASP A 172 -20.57 -4.15 16.97
C ASP A 172 -19.35 -4.58 17.80
N ASN A 173 -18.15 -4.50 17.27
CA ASN A 173 -16.95 -5.07 17.88
C ASN A 173 -16.01 -4.02 18.50
N PHE A 174 -16.06 -2.78 18.05
CA PHE A 174 -15.10 -1.73 18.43
C PHE A 174 -15.81 -0.43 18.84
N PRO A 175 -16.52 -0.39 19.96
CA PRO A 175 -17.28 0.79 20.39
C PRO A 175 -16.41 2.04 20.64
N ASN A 176 -15.11 1.87 20.80
CA ASN A 176 -14.14 2.95 20.96
C ASN A 176 -13.40 3.30 19.66
N GLY A 177 -13.84 2.75 18.52
CA GLY A 177 -13.21 2.90 17.22
C GLY A 177 -12.20 1.81 16.91
N SER A 178 -11.91 1.64 15.63
CA SER A 178 -10.94 0.70 15.06
C SER A 178 -10.20 1.35 13.90
N TYR A 179 -9.07 0.78 13.52
CA TYR A 179 -8.34 1.19 12.34
C TYR A 179 -8.84 0.46 11.10
N VAL A 180 -8.98 1.20 10.00
CA VAL A 180 -9.07 0.65 8.64
C VAL A 180 -7.74 0.96 7.97
N GLU A 181 -7.00 -0.07 7.63
CA GLU A 181 -5.66 0.03 7.07
C GLU A 181 -5.46 -1.00 5.96
N GLY A 182 -4.30 -1.06 5.33
CA GLY A 182 -4.06 -2.10 4.32
C GLY A 182 -2.99 -1.75 3.31
N PHE A 183 -3.03 -2.48 2.20
CA PHE A 183 -2.04 -2.38 1.15
C PHE A 183 -2.73 -2.32 -0.21
N THR A 184 -2.24 -1.46 -1.09
CA THR A 184 -2.57 -1.49 -2.51
C THR A 184 -1.36 -2.03 -3.27
N PHE A 185 -1.59 -3.13 -3.98
CA PHE A 185 -0.59 -3.82 -4.77
C PHE A 185 -0.72 -3.41 -6.23
N LEU A 186 0.41 -3.16 -6.86
CA LEU A 186 0.54 -2.98 -8.30
C LEU A 186 1.36 -4.15 -8.82
N THR A 187 0.73 -5.01 -9.62
CA THR A 187 1.39 -6.17 -10.23
C THR A 187 1.71 -5.85 -11.68
N ALA A 188 2.98 -5.86 -12.04
CA ALA A 188 3.42 -5.67 -13.42
C ALA A 188 2.94 -6.84 -14.28
N GLU A 189 2.56 -6.56 -15.54
CA GLU A 189 2.01 -7.59 -16.45
C GLU A 189 3.08 -8.30 -17.29
N ASP A 190 4.26 -7.70 -17.38
CA ASP A 190 5.35 -8.16 -18.27
C ASP A 190 6.53 -8.78 -17.51
N ASP A 191 6.36 -9.15 -16.24
CA ASP A 191 7.39 -9.78 -15.40
C ASP A 191 7.12 -11.26 -15.16
#